data_6dfb57fdb873bde85eccbde09222d017
#
_entry.id   6dfb57fdb873bde85eccbde09222d017
#
_cell.length_a   1.000
_cell.length_b   1.000
_cell.length_c   1.000
_cell.angle_alpha   90.00
_cell.angle_beta   90.00
_cell.angle_gamma   90.00
#
_symmetry.space_group_name_H-M   'P 1'
#
loop_
_entity.id
_entity.type
_entity.pdbx_description
1 polymer ?
#
loop_
_entity_poly.entity_id
_entity_poly.type
_entity_poly.pdbx_seq_one_letter_code
_entity_poly.pdbx_strand_id
1 'polypeptide(L)'
;MRVSLDAADERRFQRLMDDLVLIDMHQHPMVMPEDATQMPAYFRSNDYTWGFEAVRAGGWTTVATANLLSCLGKEPDPSFSRFGDLVDEVGMMLADVTKQGPDVTTIGCAEAILNARQAGQTGWLPTLEHLSIGDQLHRVNVLYGIGIRLAGLTYMRKSAIGDGQYERTDCGLSDFGLEVVRRMNDIGMAIDLSHAGTRTALETIEHSQVPVIFSHNAAYTIRPTRRSRFDHELSACAAKGGLLCVTAVPNSLSDDPQQDITCVLDHYDYFVKLVGVDHVGIGTDTQIGDHVGFHRVLLGRNAPDSLPAAYLDGLESPADGSNIIRGLIARGYEDGAIRKIAGQNAVDFLRRVIG
;
A
#
# COMPACT_ATOMS: atom_id res chain seq x y z
N MET A 1 -4.29 19.12 -7.97
CA MET A 1 -4.07 19.63 -9.38
C MET A 1 -4.11 18.50 -10.39
N ARG A 2 -4.93 18.58 -11.44
CA ARG A 2 -4.91 17.58 -12.53
C ARG A 2 -3.74 17.88 -13.50
N VAL A 3 -2.94 16.87 -13.84
CA VAL A 3 -1.88 17.02 -14.84
C VAL A 3 -2.47 17.36 -16.21
N SER A 4 -2.03 18.47 -16.80
CA SER A 4 -2.49 18.91 -18.11
C SER A 4 -1.77 18.13 -19.23
N LEU A 5 -2.54 17.66 -20.19
CA LEU A 5 -2.04 16.99 -21.41
C LEU A 5 -2.48 17.78 -22.64
N ASP A 6 -1.72 17.72 -23.71
CA ASP A 6 -2.18 18.23 -25.00
C ASP A 6 -3.28 17.35 -25.61
N ALA A 7 -3.87 17.77 -26.73
CA ALA A 7 -4.98 17.03 -27.34
C ALA A 7 -4.58 15.63 -27.86
N ALA A 8 -3.32 15.40 -28.22
CA ALA A 8 -2.84 14.09 -28.66
C ALA A 8 -2.64 13.16 -27.46
N ASP A 9 -2.00 13.66 -26.40
CA ASP A 9 -1.79 12.94 -25.16
C ASP A 9 -3.09 12.70 -24.40
N GLU A 10 -4.07 13.61 -24.47
CA GLU A 10 -5.41 13.36 -23.90
C GLU A 10 -6.10 12.18 -24.58
N ARG A 11 -6.04 12.09 -25.93
CA ARG A 11 -6.56 10.90 -26.65
C ARG A 11 -5.78 9.63 -26.31
N ARG A 12 -4.46 9.74 -26.10
CA ARG A 12 -3.61 8.64 -25.65
C ARG A 12 -4.01 8.16 -24.26
N PHE A 13 -4.22 9.09 -23.32
CA PHE A 13 -4.70 8.82 -21.99
C PHE A 13 -6.04 8.07 -21.99
N GLN A 14 -7.02 8.53 -22.77
CA GLN A 14 -8.32 7.86 -22.86
C GLN A 14 -8.16 6.40 -23.34
N ARG A 15 -7.42 6.18 -24.45
CA ARG A 15 -7.17 4.81 -24.96
C ARG A 15 -6.48 3.92 -23.92
N LEU A 16 -5.52 4.46 -23.15
CA LEU A 16 -4.86 3.70 -22.10
C LEU A 16 -5.85 3.33 -20.98
N MET A 17 -6.62 4.28 -20.49
CA MET A 17 -7.59 4.04 -19.41
C MET A 17 -8.66 3.00 -19.79
N ASP A 18 -9.07 2.94 -21.07
CA ASP A 18 -10.02 1.95 -21.57
C ASP A 18 -9.49 0.51 -21.47
N ASP A 19 -8.16 0.32 -21.43
CA ASP A 19 -7.52 -0.99 -21.57
C ASP A 19 -6.58 -1.36 -20.40
N LEU A 20 -6.19 -0.38 -19.59
CA LEU A 20 -5.30 -0.63 -18.44
C LEU A 20 -5.96 -1.50 -17.36
N VAL A 21 -5.14 -2.37 -16.76
CA VAL A 21 -5.36 -2.89 -15.43
C VAL A 21 -4.67 -1.94 -14.47
N LEU A 22 -5.42 -1.12 -13.74
CA LEU A 22 -4.89 -0.13 -12.82
C LEU A 22 -4.99 -0.66 -11.39
N ILE A 23 -3.84 -0.89 -10.74
CA ILE A 23 -3.77 -1.53 -9.42
C ILE A 23 -3.04 -0.64 -8.44
N ASP A 24 -3.66 -0.40 -7.29
CA ASP A 24 -2.99 0.18 -6.12
C ASP A 24 -2.65 -0.93 -5.13
N MET A 25 -1.36 -1.15 -4.87
CA MET A 25 -0.89 -2.21 -3.98
C MET A 25 -0.91 -1.82 -2.50
N HIS A 26 -1.34 -0.59 -2.19
CA HIS A 26 -1.51 -0.14 -0.82
C HIS A 26 -2.40 1.12 -0.75
N GLN A 27 -3.59 0.95 -0.21
CA GLN A 27 -4.55 2.03 -0.06
C GLN A 27 -5.41 1.81 1.18
N HIS A 28 -5.73 2.88 1.92
CA HIS A 28 -6.63 2.83 3.07
C HIS A 28 -8.06 3.18 2.66
N PRO A 29 -8.89 2.20 2.32
CA PRO A 29 -10.20 2.46 1.74
C PRO A 29 -11.29 2.81 2.75
N MET A 30 -11.02 2.73 4.05
CA MET A 30 -11.96 3.19 5.07
C MET A 30 -12.09 4.71 5.01
N VAL A 31 -13.33 5.20 4.99
CA VAL A 31 -13.61 6.65 5.06
C VAL A 31 -13.39 7.12 6.50
N MET A 32 -12.47 8.05 6.68
CA MET A 32 -12.18 8.66 7.98
C MET A 32 -13.25 9.67 8.36
N PRO A 33 -13.51 9.91 9.66
CA PRO A 33 -14.36 11.02 10.08
C PRO A 33 -13.73 12.36 9.66
N GLU A 34 -14.57 13.38 9.46
CA GLU A 34 -14.11 14.74 9.15
C GLU A 34 -13.23 15.35 10.26
N ASP A 35 -13.42 14.90 11.50
CA ASP A 35 -12.58 15.24 12.66
C ASP A 35 -11.96 13.97 13.23
N ALA A 36 -10.68 13.78 12.99
CA ALA A 36 -9.94 12.60 13.44
C ALA A 36 -9.88 12.47 14.98
N THR A 37 -10.14 13.51 15.75
CA THR A 37 -10.24 13.39 17.23
C THR A 37 -11.43 12.53 17.65
N GLN A 38 -12.42 12.35 16.78
CA GLN A 38 -13.59 11.50 16.99
C GLN A 38 -13.37 10.03 16.60
N MET A 39 -12.21 9.68 16.06
CA MET A 39 -11.90 8.30 15.64
C MET A 39 -12.28 7.22 16.66
N PRO A 40 -11.98 7.36 17.97
CA PRO A 40 -12.37 6.32 18.95
C PRO A 40 -13.88 6.14 19.08
N ALA A 41 -14.66 7.20 18.92
CA ALA A 41 -16.13 7.14 18.95
C ALA A 41 -16.66 6.57 17.63
N TYR A 42 -16.10 7.00 16.50
CA TYR A 42 -16.42 6.53 15.17
C TYR A 42 -16.25 5.02 15.03
N PHE A 43 -15.14 4.46 15.50
CA PHE A 43 -14.93 3.00 15.47
C PHE A 43 -15.88 2.22 16.39
N ARG A 44 -16.48 2.86 17.40
CA ARG A 44 -17.44 2.21 18.30
C ARG A 44 -18.88 2.30 17.80
N SER A 45 -19.17 3.26 16.90
CA SER A 45 -20.53 3.51 16.42
C SER A 45 -21.02 2.49 15.41
N ASN A 46 -20.12 1.74 14.77
CA ASN A 46 -20.36 0.92 13.59
C ASN A 46 -20.88 1.70 12.37
N ASP A 47 -20.64 3.02 12.32
CA ASP A 47 -21.10 3.90 11.24
C ASP A 47 -20.02 4.11 10.17
N TYR A 48 -18.93 3.32 10.19
CA TYR A 48 -17.91 3.48 9.19
C TYR A 48 -18.38 2.99 7.83
N THR A 49 -17.82 3.67 6.83
CA THR A 49 -18.07 3.38 5.43
C THR A 49 -16.75 3.16 4.69
N TRP A 50 -16.85 2.59 3.51
CA TRP A 50 -15.71 2.29 2.65
C TRP A 50 -15.80 3.13 1.39
N GLY A 51 -14.66 3.55 0.87
CA GLY A 51 -14.53 4.47 -0.25
C GLY A 51 -14.78 3.84 -1.63
N PHE A 52 -15.80 2.98 -1.78
CA PHE A 52 -16.09 2.33 -3.05
C PHE A 52 -16.22 3.30 -4.22
N GLU A 53 -16.90 4.43 -4.00
CA GLU A 53 -17.09 5.45 -5.03
C GLU A 53 -15.77 6.17 -5.39
N ALA A 54 -14.95 6.51 -4.40
CA ALA A 54 -13.68 7.18 -4.63
C ALA A 54 -12.70 6.26 -5.38
N VAL A 55 -12.65 4.99 -5.00
CA VAL A 55 -11.83 3.98 -5.70
C VAL A 55 -12.27 3.84 -7.15
N ARG A 56 -13.57 3.76 -7.41
CA ARG A 56 -14.11 3.70 -8.78
C ARG A 56 -13.81 4.97 -9.57
N ALA A 57 -13.99 6.14 -8.96
CA ALA A 57 -13.72 7.44 -9.60
C ALA A 57 -12.25 7.59 -10.01
N GLY A 58 -11.31 7.02 -9.25
CA GLY A 58 -9.89 6.98 -9.57
C GLY A 58 -9.53 6.07 -10.75
N GLY A 59 -10.46 5.25 -11.21
CA GLY A 59 -10.27 4.31 -12.32
C GLY A 59 -9.57 3.01 -11.92
N TRP A 60 -9.51 2.70 -10.61
CA TRP A 60 -8.84 1.50 -10.11
C TRP A 60 -9.56 0.23 -10.51
N THR A 61 -8.84 -0.69 -11.13
CA THR A 61 -9.30 -2.06 -11.36
C THR A 61 -9.28 -2.86 -10.06
N THR A 62 -8.23 -2.67 -9.27
CA THR A 62 -8.06 -3.37 -7.98
C THR A 62 -7.29 -2.48 -7.00
N VAL A 63 -7.68 -2.57 -5.73
CA VAL A 63 -6.96 -1.96 -4.61
C VAL A 63 -6.63 -2.99 -3.55
N ALA A 64 -5.40 -2.95 -3.04
CA ALA A 64 -4.99 -3.68 -1.84
C ALA A 64 -5.33 -2.83 -0.61
N THR A 65 -6.07 -3.40 0.33
CA THR A 65 -6.88 -2.64 1.29
C THR A 65 -6.17 -2.19 2.56
N ALA A 66 -4.91 -2.55 2.75
CA ALA A 66 -4.06 -2.05 3.84
C ALA A 66 -4.77 -1.89 5.20
N ASN A 67 -5.51 -2.90 5.65
CA ASN A 67 -6.29 -2.82 6.88
C ASN A 67 -5.38 -2.60 8.10
N LEU A 68 -5.66 -1.57 8.88
CA LEU A 68 -4.81 -1.12 9.98
C LEU A 68 -5.59 -0.52 11.15
N LEU A 69 -6.78 0.03 10.90
CA LEU A 69 -7.35 1.12 11.71
C LEU A 69 -8.08 0.67 12.97
N SER A 70 -8.37 -0.59 13.13
CA SER A 70 -9.04 -1.15 14.31
C SER A 70 -8.29 -0.89 15.62
N CYS A 71 -7.00 -0.63 15.56
CA CYS A 71 -6.15 -0.33 16.72
C CYS A 71 -6.37 1.06 17.32
N LEU A 72 -6.82 2.04 16.55
CA LEU A 72 -6.91 3.44 16.97
C LEU A 72 -7.95 3.70 18.10
N GLY A 73 -8.73 2.69 18.46
CA GLY A 73 -9.68 2.78 19.57
C GLY A 73 -9.06 2.70 20.96
N LYS A 74 -7.86 2.16 21.13
CA LYS A 74 -7.23 1.90 22.45
C LYS A 74 -5.77 2.26 22.53
N GLU A 75 -4.99 1.91 21.50
CA GLU A 75 -3.57 2.19 21.42
C GLU A 75 -3.31 3.10 20.21
N PRO A 76 -2.70 4.26 20.40
CA PRO A 76 -2.49 5.22 19.32
C PRO A 76 -1.43 4.75 18.30
N ASP A 77 -0.54 3.83 18.67
CA ASP A 77 0.48 3.27 17.79
C ASP A 77 0.00 1.92 17.24
N PRO A 78 -0.24 1.80 15.92
CA PRO A 78 -0.69 0.57 15.28
C PRO A 78 0.22 -0.63 15.49
N SER A 79 1.51 -0.43 15.80
CA SER A 79 2.44 -1.52 16.12
C SER A 79 1.96 -2.40 17.27
N PHE A 80 1.04 -1.89 18.09
CA PHE A 80 0.46 -2.59 19.24
C PHE A 80 -0.99 -3.04 19.00
N SER A 81 -1.43 -3.09 17.74
CA SER A 81 -2.75 -3.62 17.36
C SER A 81 -2.96 -5.02 17.92
N ARG A 82 -4.20 -5.31 18.33
CA ARG A 82 -4.54 -6.65 18.76
C ARG A 82 -5.08 -7.46 17.59
N PHE A 83 -4.74 -8.74 17.58
CA PHE A 83 -5.18 -9.69 16.54
C PHE A 83 -6.70 -9.68 16.31
N GLY A 84 -7.49 -9.62 17.41
CA GLY A 84 -8.94 -9.56 17.31
C GLY A 84 -9.44 -8.31 16.59
N ASP A 85 -8.83 -7.17 16.84
CA ASP A 85 -9.23 -5.90 16.23
C ASP A 85 -8.99 -5.91 14.70
N LEU A 86 -7.88 -6.54 14.23
CA LEU A 86 -7.63 -6.72 12.79
C LEU A 86 -8.64 -7.67 12.14
N VAL A 87 -8.98 -8.77 12.82
CA VAL A 87 -9.97 -9.75 12.30
C VAL A 87 -11.34 -9.09 12.19
N ASP A 88 -11.74 -8.29 13.19
CA ASP A 88 -13.01 -7.56 13.18
C ASP A 88 -13.08 -6.58 11.99
N GLU A 89 -12.04 -5.76 11.79
CA GLU A 89 -11.99 -4.81 10.67
C GLU A 89 -12.09 -5.50 9.31
N VAL A 90 -11.28 -6.54 9.09
CA VAL A 90 -11.30 -7.32 7.84
C VAL A 90 -12.67 -7.97 7.63
N GLY A 91 -13.25 -8.56 8.69
CA GLY A 91 -14.57 -9.19 8.62
C GLY A 91 -15.67 -8.21 8.24
N MET A 92 -15.64 -7.00 8.78
CA MET A 92 -16.60 -5.94 8.46
C MET A 92 -16.43 -5.45 7.02
N MET A 93 -15.21 -5.22 6.58
CA MET A 93 -14.92 -4.85 5.20
C MET A 93 -15.45 -5.89 4.22
N LEU A 94 -15.17 -7.17 4.44
CA LEU A 94 -15.62 -8.25 3.56
C LEU A 94 -17.16 -8.37 3.52
N ALA A 95 -17.82 -8.15 4.67
CA ALA A 95 -19.29 -8.13 4.72
C ALA A 95 -19.86 -6.98 3.87
N ASP A 96 -19.25 -5.80 3.91
CA ASP A 96 -19.70 -4.65 3.14
C ASP A 96 -19.33 -4.77 1.65
N VAL A 97 -18.19 -5.34 1.29
CA VAL A 97 -17.85 -5.70 -0.10
C VAL A 97 -18.95 -6.62 -0.68
N THR A 98 -19.38 -7.61 0.10
CA THR A 98 -20.44 -8.54 -0.34
C THR A 98 -21.78 -7.81 -0.60
N LYS A 99 -22.08 -6.75 0.13
CA LYS A 99 -23.31 -5.95 -0.03
C LYS A 99 -23.31 -5.05 -1.27
N GLN A 100 -22.12 -4.71 -1.83
CA GLN A 100 -22.02 -3.85 -3.02
C GLN A 100 -22.56 -4.54 -4.30
N GLY A 101 -22.88 -5.83 -4.25
CA GLY A 101 -23.44 -6.54 -5.37
C GLY A 101 -22.46 -6.70 -6.53
N PRO A 102 -22.94 -6.54 -7.81
CA PRO A 102 -22.13 -6.86 -8.97
C PRO A 102 -21.00 -5.87 -9.28
N ASP A 103 -20.91 -4.72 -8.59
CA ASP A 103 -19.96 -3.66 -8.92
C ASP A 103 -18.58 -3.86 -8.26
N VAL A 104 -18.52 -4.65 -7.20
CA VAL A 104 -17.32 -4.86 -6.39
C VAL A 104 -17.13 -6.34 -6.11
N THR A 105 -15.89 -6.81 -6.12
CA THR A 105 -15.57 -8.22 -5.84
C THR A 105 -14.31 -8.34 -4.99
N THR A 106 -14.23 -9.40 -4.19
CA THR A 106 -13.03 -9.74 -3.42
C THR A 106 -12.02 -10.45 -4.31
N ILE A 107 -10.76 -10.04 -4.23
CA ILE A 107 -9.65 -10.63 -4.97
C ILE A 107 -8.91 -11.62 -4.06
N GLY A 108 -8.76 -12.85 -4.50
CA GLY A 108 -8.04 -13.91 -3.79
C GLY A 108 -6.84 -14.48 -4.55
N CYS A 109 -6.69 -14.17 -5.84
CA CYS A 109 -5.60 -14.58 -6.71
C CYS A 109 -5.43 -13.60 -7.88
N ALA A 110 -4.31 -13.69 -8.62
CA ALA A 110 -4.03 -12.78 -9.72
C ALA A 110 -5.06 -12.85 -10.86
N GLU A 111 -5.58 -14.05 -11.18
CA GLU A 111 -6.57 -14.24 -12.23
C GLU A 111 -7.91 -13.55 -11.90
N ALA A 112 -8.27 -13.47 -10.62
CA ALA A 112 -9.48 -12.77 -10.18
C ALA A 112 -9.43 -11.27 -10.52
N ILE A 113 -8.23 -10.64 -10.56
CA ILE A 113 -8.06 -9.24 -10.99
C ILE A 113 -8.47 -9.06 -12.45
N LEU A 114 -8.01 -9.95 -13.32
CA LEU A 114 -8.30 -9.90 -14.74
C LEU A 114 -9.79 -10.17 -15.01
N ASN A 115 -10.38 -11.10 -14.29
CA ASN A 115 -11.81 -11.40 -14.35
C ASN A 115 -12.67 -10.21 -13.88
N ALA A 116 -12.27 -9.55 -12.77
CA ALA A 116 -12.93 -8.34 -12.29
C ALA A 116 -12.89 -7.22 -13.35
N ARG A 117 -11.72 -7.02 -13.97
CA ARG A 117 -11.56 -6.04 -15.06
C ARG A 117 -12.49 -6.34 -16.23
N GLN A 118 -12.57 -7.60 -16.68
CA GLN A 118 -13.45 -8.02 -17.79
C GLN A 118 -14.93 -7.85 -17.46
N ALA A 119 -15.31 -8.08 -16.20
CA ALA A 119 -16.66 -7.91 -15.70
C ALA A 119 -17.04 -6.45 -15.40
N GLY A 120 -16.12 -5.49 -15.52
CA GLY A 120 -16.34 -4.08 -15.16
C GLY A 120 -16.50 -3.87 -13.64
N GLN A 121 -15.96 -4.79 -12.84
CA GLN A 121 -15.99 -4.73 -11.38
C GLN A 121 -14.71 -4.07 -10.82
N THR A 122 -14.82 -3.49 -9.64
CA THR A 122 -13.65 -3.08 -8.84
C THR A 122 -13.26 -4.20 -7.89
N GLY A 123 -12.00 -4.64 -7.97
CA GLY A 123 -11.44 -5.68 -7.11
C GLY A 123 -10.94 -5.12 -5.78
N TRP A 124 -11.25 -5.82 -4.69
CA TRP A 124 -10.72 -5.53 -3.36
C TRP A 124 -9.86 -6.71 -2.90
N LEU A 125 -8.55 -6.49 -2.86
CA LEU A 125 -7.57 -7.47 -2.39
C LEU A 125 -7.36 -7.26 -0.89
N PRO A 126 -7.84 -8.16 -0.01
CA PRO A 126 -7.67 -8.01 1.42
C PRO A 126 -6.20 -8.12 1.81
N THR A 127 -5.67 -7.07 2.42
CA THR A 127 -4.29 -6.99 2.88
C THR A 127 -4.22 -6.39 4.28
N LEU A 128 -3.10 -6.61 4.96
CA LEU A 128 -2.80 -5.98 6.25
C LEU A 128 -1.55 -5.15 6.15
N GLU A 129 -1.57 -3.97 6.73
CA GLU A 129 -0.37 -3.15 6.84
C GLU A 129 0.72 -3.84 7.67
N HIS A 130 0.34 -4.63 8.66
CA HIS A 130 1.26 -5.48 9.41
C HIS A 130 0.56 -6.67 10.08
N LEU A 131 1.34 -7.68 10.40
CA LEU A 131 0.89 -8.84 11.17
C LEU A 131 0.88 -8.52 12.67
N SER A 132 -0.30 -8.55 13.31
CA SER A 132 -0.46 -8.47 14.76
C SER A 132 -0.74 -9.84 15.36
N ILE A 133 0.10 -10.82 15.06
CA ILE A 133 -0.08 -12.22 15.48
C ILE A 133 0.50 -12.53 16.86
N GLY A 134 1.23 -11.58 17.49
CA GLY A 134 2.02 -11.86 18.68
C GLY A 134 3.10 -12.91 18.40
N ASP A 135 3.18 -13.93 19.25
CA ASP A 135 4.07 -15.11 19.12
C ASP A 135 3.30 -16.37 18.65
N GLN A 136 2.16 -16.18 17.95
CA GLN A 136 1.24 -17.26 17.61
C GLN A 136 1.27 -17.56 16.10
N LEU A 137 2.17 -18.42 15.65
CA LEU A 137 2.36 -18.74 14.23
C LEU A 137 1.07 -19.17 13.51
N HIS A 138 0.19 -19.94 14.17
CA HIS A 138 -1.06 -20.42 13.60
C HIS A 138 -2.00 -19.29 13.15
N ARG A 139 -1.85 -18.07 13.70
CA ARG A 139 -2.64 -16.88 13.31
C ARG A 139 -2.38 -16.44 11.88
N VAL A 140 -1.23 -16.75 11.30
CA VAL A 140 -0.96 -16.56 9.87
C VAL A 140 -1.98 -17.34 9.03
N ASN A 141 -2.27 -18.60 9.43
CA ASN A 141 -3.28 -19.42 8.76
C ASN A 141 -4.71 -18.88 8.93
N VAL A 142 -5.02 -18.33 10.11
CA VAL A 142 -6.34 -17.71 10.35
C VAL A 142 -6.53 -16.51 9.43
N LEU A 143 -5.53 -15.62 9.34
CA LEU A 143 -5.57 -14.46 8.45
C LEU A 143 -5.72 -14.88 6.98
N TYR A 144 -4.95 -15.87 6.54
CA TYR A 144 -5.10 -16.42 5.19
C TYR A 144 -6.50 -16.99 4.95
N GLY A 145 -7.04 -17.72 5.94
CA GLY A 145 -8.37 -18.33 5.89
C GLY A 145 -9.51 -17.33 5.76
N ILE A 146 -9.38 -16.13 6.33
CA ILE A 146 -10.36 -15.04 6.18
C ILE A 146 -10.14 -14.18 4.94
N GLY A 147 -9.16 -14.51 4.10
CA GLY A 147 -8.98 -13.88 2.78
C GLY A 147 -7.74 -13.01 2.63
N ILE A 148 -6.94 -12.78 3.67
CA ILE A 148 -5.71 -11.98 3.56
C ILE A 148 -4.72 -12.67 2.63
N ARG A 149 -4.18 -11.91 1.66
CA ARG A 149 -3.23 -12.41 0.64
C ARG A 149 -1.90 -11.69 0.65
N LEU A 150 -1.80 -10.55 1.32
CA LEU A 150 -0.57 -9.78 1.49
C LEU A 150 -0.57 -9.15 2.88
N ALA A 151 0.57 -9.20 3.58
CA ALA A 151 0.69 -8.57 4.88
C ALA A 151 2.12 -8.10 5.15
N GLY A 152 2.25 -6.95 5.82
CA GLY A 152 3.51 -6.46 6.36
C GLY A 152 3.98 -7.30 7.55
N LEU A 153 5.28 -7.50 7.70
CA LEU A 153 5.83 -8.25 8.84
C LEU A 153 5.77 -7.44 10.14
N THR A 154 6.11 -6.16 10.05
CA THR A 154 6.17 -5.22 11.17
C THR A 154 5.51 -3.91 10.77
N TYR A 155 5.15 -3.11 11.75
CA TYR A 155 4.85 -1.69 11.55
C TYR A 155 6.08 -0.85 11.96
N MET A 156 5.88 0.25 12.66
CA MET A 156 6.97 1.17 13.02
C MET A 156 7.91 0.63 14.09
N ARG A 157 7.43 -0.23 14.99
CA ARG A 157 8.13 -0.69 16.21
C ARG A 157 8.50 -2.16 16.12
N LYS A 158 9.25 -2.58 17.14
CA LYS A 158 9.60 -3.97 17.35
C LYS A 158 8.37 -4.83 17.61
N SER A 159 8.31 -5.98 16.96
CA SER A 159 7.35 -7.05 17.22
C SER A 159 8.07 -8.36 17.56
N ALA A 160 7.32 -9.44 17.80
CA ALA A 160 7.91 -10.77 17.95
C ALA A 160 8.59 -11.26 16.65
N ILE A 161 8.22 -10.72 15.48
CA ILE A 161 8.71 -11.10 14.15
C ILE A 161 10.06 -10.46 13.86
N GLY A 162 10.20 -9.16 14.13
CA GLY A 162 11.40 -8.39 13.83
C GLY A 162 11.21 -6.93 14.18
N ASP A 163 12.12 -6.10 13.72
CA ASP A 163 12.14 -4.67 14.01
C ASP A 163 11.54 -3.84 12.87
N GLY A 164 10.72 -2.85 13.25
CA GLY A 164 10.18 -1.86 12.35
C GLY A 164 11.15 -0.69 12.13
N GLN A 165 10.91 0.09 11.09
CA GLN A 165 11.81 1.16 10.62
C GLN A 165 12.04 2.32 11.61
N TYR A 166 11.18 2.50 12.61
CA TYR A 166 11.32 3.53 13.65
C TYR A 166 11.95 3.01 14.93
N GLU A 167 12.30 1.71 14.97
CA GLU A 167 13.02 1.18 16.11
C GLU A 167 14.41 1.80 16.20
N ARG A 168 14.91 2.04 17.42
CA ARG A 168 16.21 2.67 17.63
C ARG A 168 17.36 1.81 17.13
N THR A 169 17.24 0.50 17.29
CA THR A 169 18.21 -0.48 16.84
C THR A 169 17.49 -1.58 16.09
N ASP A 170 17.81 -1.72 14.81
CA ASP A 170 17.27 -2.78 13.96
C ASP A 170 18.15 -4.03 14.13
N CYS A 171 17.62 -5.03 14.81
CA CYS A 171 18.27 -6.33 15.05
C CYS A 171 17.94 -7.38 13.98
N GLY A 172 17.06 -7.06 13.03
CA GLY A 172 16.63 -7.98 11.98
C GLY A 172 15.46 -8.87 12.40
N LEU A 173 15.32 -9.99 11.70
CA LEU A 173 14.32 -11.02 12.01
C LEU A 173 14.68 -11.76 13.30
N SER A 174 13.67 -12.11 14.07
CA SER A 174 13.81 -13.11 15.14
C SER A 174 13.78 -14.53 14.57
N ASP A 175 14.11 -15.55 15.39
CA ASP A 175 13.89 -16.95 15.01
C ASP A 175 12.41 -17.21 14.67
N PHE A 176 11.49 -16.64 15.45
CA PHE A 176 10.06 -16.68 15.16
C PHE A 176 9.72 -15.97 13.85
N GLY A 177 10.37 -14.84 13.54
CA GLY A 177 10.22 -14.13 12.27
C GLY A 177 10.59 -14.99 11.06
N LEU A 178 11.66 -15.79 11.17
CA LEU A 178 12.04 -16.74 10.12
C LEU A 178 10.98 -17.83 9.92
N GLU A 179 10.33 -18.30 10.99
CA GLU A 179 9.21 -19.25 10.90
C GLU A 179 7.98 -18.60 10.23
N VAL A 180 7.69 -17.34 10.55
CA VAL A 180 6.61 -16.57 9.92
C VAL A 180 6.85 -16.40 8.42
N VAL A 181 8.06 -15.99 8.01
CA VAL A 181 8.44 -15.86 6.59
C VAL A 181 8.23 -17.18 5.84
N ARG A 182 8.74 -18.30 6.38
CA ARG A 182 8.53 -19.62 5.79
C ARG A 182 7.04 -19.95 5.68
N ARG A 183 6.29 -19.72 6.77
CA ARG A 183 4.86 -20.03 6.78
C ARG A 183 4.07 -19.21 5.76
N MET A 184 4.36 -17.90 5.60
CA MET A 184 3.73 -17.07 4.58
C MET A 184 4.05 -17.59 3.17
N ASN A 185 5.30 -17.98 2.91
CA ASN A 185 5.69 -18.60 1.63
C ASN A 185 4.91 -19.89 1.36
N ASP A 186 4.84 -20.81 2.35
CA ASP A 186 4.19 -22.12 2.21
C ASP A 186 2.71 -22.03 1.85
N ILE A 187 2.00 -21.00 2.35
CA ILE A 187 0.57 -20.83 2.12
C ILE A 187 0.22 -19.88 0.97
N GLY A 188 1.21 -19.25 0.35
CA GLY A 188 0.99 -18.26 -0.71
C GLY A 188 0.46 -16.92 -0.19
N MET A 189 0.97 -16.42 0.92
CA MET A 189 0.72 -15.07 1.42
C MET A 189 1.91 -14.18 1.09
N ALA A 190 1.69 -13.11 0.32
CA ALA A 190 2.73 -12.17 -0.04
C ALA A 190 3.26 -11.40 1.18
N ILE A 191 4.56 -11.11 1.20
CA ILE A 191 5.24 -10.41 2.29
C ILE A 191 5.54 -8.98 1.86
N ASP A 192 4.99 -8.02 2.61
CA ASP A 192 5.29 -6.59 2.46
C ASP A 192 6.36 -6.14 3.48
N LEU A 193 7.33 -5.38 2.98
CA LEU A 193 8.46 -4.88 3.74
C LEU A 193 8.42 -3.37 3.98
N SER A 194 7.33 -2.70 3.62
CA SER A 194 7.25 -1.23 3.58
C SER A 194 7.52 -0.57 4.93
N HIS A 195 7.21 -1.20 6.04
CA HIS A 195 7.51 -0.71 7.39
C HIS A 195 8.64 -1.45 8.10
N ALA A 196 9.21 -2.49 7.50
CA ALA A 196 10.29 -3.23 8.12
C ALA A 196 11.56 -2.37 8.28
N GLY A 197 12.33 -2.60 9.32
CA GLY A 197 13.67 -2.03 9.42
C GLY A 197 14.57 -2.54 8.28
N THR A 198 15.64 -1.82 7.97
CA THR A 198 16.54 -2.18 6.85
C THR A 198 17.09 -3.60 6.98
N ARG A 199 17.55 -3.97 8.19
CA ARG A 199 18.08 -5.30 8.42
C ARG A 199 16.98 -6.37 8.35
N THR A 200 15.83 -6.11 8.97
CA THR A 200 14.65 -6.98 8.89
C THR A 200 14.25 -7.21 7.43
N ALA A 201 14.22 -6.15 6.61
CA ALA A 201 13.89 -6.24 5.19
C ALA A 201 14.90 -7.09 4.40
N LEU A 202 16.20 -6.82 4.57
CA LEU A 202 17.26 -7.55 3.86
C LEU A 202 17.30 -9.04 4.24
N GLU A 203 17.19 -9.37 5.53
CA GLU A 203 17.11 -10.75 5.99
C GLU A 203 15.85 -11.45 5.46
N THR A 204 14.71 -10.75 5.37
CA THR A 204 13.50 -11.30 4.75
C THR A 204 13.71 -11.56 3.26
N ILE A 205 14.31 -10.62 2.52
CA ILE A 205 14.63 -10.80 1.09
C ILE A 205 15.55 -12.02 0.90
N GLU A 206 16.53 -12.20 1.78
CA GLU A 206 17.46 -13.32 1.71
C GLU A 206 16.74 -14.67 1.93
N HIS A 207 15.90 -14.77 2.98
CA HIS A 207 15.29 -16.02 3.42
C HIS A 207 13.97 -16.37 2.73
N SER A 208 13.26 -15.42 2.11
CA SER A 208 12.04 -15.70 1.38
C SER A 208 12.30 -16.57 0.14
N GLN A 209 11.46 -17.59 -0.07
CA GLN A 209 11.51 -18.47 -1.24
C GLN A 209 10.79 -17.90 -2.45
N VAL A 210 9.95 -16.89 -2.24
CA VAL A 210 9.19 -16.19 -3.28
C VAL A 210 9.53 -14.69 -3.28
N PRO A 211 9.24 -13.96 -4.37
CA PRO A 211 9.41 -12.52 -4.40
C PRO A 211 8.64 -11.82 -3.26
N VAL A 212 9.20 -10.72 -2.76
CA VAL A 212 8.59 -9.84 -1.75
C VAL A 212 8.27 -8.48 -2.35
N ILE A 213 7.52 -7.65 -1.62
CA ILE A 213 7.11 -6.33 -2.09
C ILE A 213 7.50 -5.23 -1.08
N PHE A 214 7.83 -4.07 -1.60
CA PHE A 214 7.69 -2.80 -0.91
C PHE A 214 6.43 -2.13 -1.46
N SER A 215 5.31 -2.30 -0.78
CA SER A 215 3.98 -1.93 -1.30
C SER A 215 3.75 -0.43 -1.40
N HIS A 216 4.47 0.42 -0.63
CA HIS A 216 4.29 1.87 -0.60
C HIS A 216 5.54 2.57 -0.03
N ASN A 217 6.50 2.93 -0.88
CA ASN A 217 7.76 3.52 -0.40
C ASN A 217 8.26 4.68 -1.28
N ALA A 218 9.23 5.42 -0.73
CA ALA A 218 9.97 6.48 -1.38
C ALA A 218 11.47 6.16 -1.41
N ALA A 219 12.23 6.78 -2.32
CA ALA A 219 13.68 6.64 -2.40
C ALA A 219 14.39 7.52 -1.36
N TYR A 220 15.28 6.93 -0.56
CA TYR A 220 16.10 7.67 0.41
C TYR A 220 17.01 8.71 -0.26
N THR A 221 17.51 8.40 -1.44
CA THR A 221 18.37 9.30 -2.21
C THR A 221 17.67 10.60 -2.62
N ILE A 222 16.34 10.57 -2.85
CA ILE A 222 15.54 11.77 -3.12
C ILE A 222 15.14 12.46 -1.82
N ARG A 223 14.59 11.69 -0.89
CA ARG A 223 14.09 12.19 0.41
C ARG A 223 14.61 11.33 1.55
N PRO A 224 15.67 11.78 2.27
CA PRO A 224 16.29 11.01 3.34
C PRO A 224 15.44 11.09 4.63
N THR A 225 14.49 10.18 4.74
CA THR A 225 13.67 9.98 5.94
C THR A 225 13.77 8.54 6.43
N ARG A 226 13.32 8.29 7.67
CA ARG A 226 13.21 6.90 8.16
C ARG A 226 12.20 6.06 7.37
N ARG A 227 11.26 6.72 6.67
CA ARG A 227 10.22 6.08 5.86
C ARG A 227 10.74 5.65 4.48
N SER A 228 11.82 6.27 4.03
CA SER A 228 12.38 6.03 2.70
C SER A 228 13.31 4.82 2.68
N ARG A 229 13.42 4.16 1.52
CA ARG A 229 14.25 2.97 1.33
C ARG A 229 15.58 3.29 0.67
N PHE A 230 16.63 2.66 1.16
CA PHE A 230 17.95 2.77 0.57
C PHE A 230 18.03 2.00 -0.76
N ASP A 231 18.87 2.48 -1.68
CA ASP A 231 19.04 1.88 -3.00
C ASP A 231 19.43 0.39 -2.95
N HIS A 232 20.20 -0.03 -1.95
CA HIS A 232 20.60 -1.42 -1.80
C HIS A 232 19.43 -2.33 -1.37
N GLU A 233 18.45 -1.82 -0.59
CA GLU A 233 17.22 -2.55 -0.24
C GLU A 233 16.33 -2.72 -1.49
N LEU A 234 16.12 -1.61 -2.24
CA LEU A 234 15.34 -1.59 -3.46
C LEU A 234 15.94 -2.53 -4.51
N SER A 235 17.27 -2.46 -4.70
CA SER A 235 17.98 -3.31 -5.67
C SER A 235 17.95 -4.79 -5.25
N ALA A 236 18.08 -5.11 -3.97
CA ALA A 236 17.99 -6.48 -3.47
C ALA A 236 16.59 -7.08 -3.69
N CYS A 237 15.54 -6.29 -3.45
CA CYS A 237 14.16 -6.70 -3.69
C CYS A 237 13.92 -6.99 -5.18
N ALA A 238 14.32 -6.07 -6.06
CA ALA A 238 14.18 -6.23 -7.51
C ALA A 238 14.98 -7.44 -8.04
N ALA A 239 16.20 -7.67 -7.56
CA ALA A 239 17.04 -8.82 -7.94
C ALA A 239 16.38 -10.17 -7.62
N LYS A 240 15.52 -10.23 -6.60
CA LYS A 240 14.68 -11.41 -6.26
C LYS A 240 13.37 -11.45 -7.06
N GLY A 241 13.15 -10.55 -8.01
CA GLY A 241 11.92 -10.44 -8.78
C GLY A 241 10.78 -9.77 -8.02
N GLY A 242 11.08 -9.03 -6.97
CA GLY A 242 10.11 -8.30 -6.15
C GLY A 242 9.53 -7.07 -6.85
N LEU A 243 8.56 -6.45 -6.19
CA LEU A 243 7.84 -5.27 -6.67
C LEU A 243 8.08 -4.08 -5.74
N LEU A 244 8.33 -2.90 -6.31
CA LEU A 244 8.59 -1.64 -5.62
C LEU A 244 7.50 -0.65 -6.00
N CYS A 245 6.61 -0.33 -5.06
CA CYS A 245 5.52 0.60 -5.32
C CYS A 245 5.80 1.97 -4.71
N VAL A 246 5.55 3.01 -5.50
CA VAL A 246 5.77 4.40 -5.09
C VAL A 246 4.60 4.89 -4.27
N THR A 247 4.91 5.46 -3.08
CA THR A 247 3.91 6.09 -2.21
C THR A 247 3.50 7.48 -2.69
N ALA A 248 2.34 7.96 -2.24
CA ALA A 248 1.88 9.32 -2.42
C ALA A 248 1.76 10.09 -1.08
N VAL A 249 2.34 9.55 0.00
CA VAL A 249 2.29 10.20 1.31
C VAL A 249 3.13 11.48 1.30
N PRO A 250 2.52 12.65 1.57
CA PRO A 250 3.26 13.91 1.69
C PRO A 250 4.37 13.81 2.74
N ASN A 251 5.42 14.61 2.56
CA ASN A 251 6.59 14.66 3.44
C ASN A 251 7.50 13.41 3.41
N SER A 252 7.04 12.29 2.85
CA SER A 252 7.88 11.14 2.51
C SER A 252 8.54 11.29 1.14
N LEU A 253 8.03 12.19 0.30
CA LEU A 253 8.47 12.39 -1.08
C LEU A 253 9.40 13.59 -1.24
N SER A 254 9.14 14.67 -0.50
CA SER A 254 9.89 15.92 -0.58
C SER A 254 9.90 16.64 0.77
N ASP A 255 10.76 17.64 0.95
CA ASP A 255 10.74 18.59 2.05
C ASP A 255 10.14 19.95 1.66
N ASP A 256 9.75 20.10 0.40
CA ASP A 256 9.03 21.29 -0.04
C ASP A 256 7.67 21.37 0.70
N PRO A 257 7.29 22.55 1.22
CA PRO A 257 5.98 22.74 1.81
C PRO A 257 4.83 22.67 0.79
N GLN A 258 5.12 22.82 -0.51
CA GLN A 258 4.16 22.65 -1.60
C GLN A 258 4.50 21.37 -2.36
N GLN A 259 3.76 20.31 -2.06
CA GLN A 259 3.95 19.00 -2.70
C GLN A 259 2.78 18.68 -3.62
N ASP A 260 3.11 18.35 -4.83
CA ASP A 260 2.15 17.93 -5.85
C ASP A 260 2.57 16.58 -6.47
N ILE A 261 1.80 16.12 -7.42
CA ILE A 261 2.02 14.85 -8.09
C ILE A 261 3.41 14.75 -8.75
N THR A 262 4.10 15.87 -9.04
CA THR A 262 5.45 15.83 -9.62
C THR A 262 6.44 15.19 -8.67
N CYS A 263 6.27 15.36 -7.35
CA CYS A 263 7.07 14.68 -6.34
C CYS A 263 6.95 13.15 -6.44
N VAL A 264 5.76 12.62 -6.70
CA VAL A 264 5.55 11.18 -6.93
C VAL A 264 6.24 10.72 -8.20
N LEU A 265 6.11 11.51 -9.28
CA LEU A 265 6.69 11.19 -10.58
C LEU A 265 8.22 11.15 -10.53
N ASP A 266 8.86 12.00 -9.73
CA ASP A 266 10.31 11.98 -9.53
C ASP A 266 10.78 10.66 -8.90
N HIS A 267 9.98 10.08 -7.97
CA HIS A 267 10.27 8.76 -7.41
C HIS A 267 10.02 7.62 -8.42
N TYR A 268 9.01 7.73 -9.31
CA TYR A 268 8.84 6.78 -10.41
C TYR A 268 10.05 6.78 -11.33
N ASP A 269 10.51 7.97 -11.78
CA ASP A 269 11.68 8.11 -12.64
C ASP A 269 12.91 7.51 -11.97
N TYR A 270 13.08 7.75 -10.65
CA TYR A 270 14.19 7.20 -9.88
C TYR A 270 14.15 5.68 -9.78
N PHE A 271 13.01 5.11 -9.41
CA PHE A 271 12.86 3.65 -9.28
C PHE A 271 13.08 2.96 -10.61
N VAL A 272 12.47 3.47 -11.70
CA VAL A 272 12.68 2.93 -13.06
C VAL A 272 14.15 2.99 -13.46
N LYS A 273 14.85 4.09 -13.17
CA LYS A 273 16.28 4.22 -13.45
C LYS A 273 17.13 3.25 -12.61
N LEU A 274 16.77 3.02 -11.35
CA LEU A 274 17.54 2.19 -10.43
C LEU A 274 17.39 0.69 -10.72
N VAL A 275 16.16 0.21 -10.94
CA VAL A 275 15.85 -1.23 -10.98
C VAL A 275 15.19 -1.68 -12.28
N GLY A 276 14.89 -0.78 -13.20
CA GLY A 276 14.13 -1.09 -14.41
C GLY A 276 12.62 -1.07 -14.20
N VAL A 277 11.89 -0.84 -15.30
CA VAL A 277 10.43 -0.67 -15.28
C VAL A 277 9.66 -1.91 -14.84
N ASP A 278 10.27 -3.09 -14.98
CA ASP A 278 9.64 -4.39 -14.69
C ASP A 278 9.41 -4.66 -13.18
N HIS A 279 10.00 -3.82 -12.35
CA HIS A 279 9.93 -3.95 -10.88
C HIS A 279 9.19 -2.79 -10.21
N VAL A 280 8.55 -1.90 -10.97
CA VAL A 280 7.91 -0.69 -10.42
C VAL A 280 6.39 -0.81 -10.51
N GLY A 281 5.70 -0.40 -9.45
CA GLY A 281 4.24 -0.41 -9.34
C GLY A 281 3.69 0.81 -8.60
N ILE A 282 2.39 0.80 -8.36
CA ILE A 282 1.67 1.85 -7.64
C ILE A 282 1.28 1.34 -6.26
N GLY A 283 1.52 2.16 -5.23
CA GLY A 283 1.08 1.90 -3.87
C GLY A 283 0.92 3.22 -3.13
N THR A 284 -0.21 3.88 -3.36
CA THR A 284 -0.38 5.31 -3.04
C THR A 284 -0.35 5.62 -1.57
N ASP A 285 -0.84 4.72 -0.73
CA ASP A 285 -1.08 4.98 0.70
C ASP A 285 -2.08 6.14 0.91
N THR A 286 -2.98 6.33 -0.07
CA THR A 286 -4.02 7.36 0.01
C THR A 286 -5.12 6.96 0.98
N GLN A 287 -5.75 7.97 1.57
CA GLN A 287 -6.84 7.85 2.51
C GLN A 287 -8.01 8.74 2.09
N ILE A 288 -9.18 8.52 2.69
CA ILE A 288 -10.39 9.33 2.48
C ILE A 288 -10.74 9.98 3.81
N GLY A 289 -10.88 11.31 3.85
CA GLY A 289 -11.19 12.07 5.05
C GLY A 289 -10.00 12.83 5.63
N ASP A 290 -10.01 13.11 6.95
CA ASP A 290 -9.01 13.94 7.62
C ASP A 290 -7.65 13.23 7.80
N HIS A 291 -6.89 13.19 6.72
CA HIS A 291 -5.54 12.63 6.69
C HIS A 291 -4.57 13.34 7.67
N VAL A 292 -4.66 14.65 7.79
CA VAL A 292 -3.80 15.44 8.69
C VAL A 292 -4.09 15.14 10.14
N GLY A 293 -5.38 15.13 10.51
CA GLY A 293 -5.81 14.79 11.86
C GLY A 293 -5.48 13.35 12.21
N PHE A 294 -5.63 12.42 11.25
CA PHE A 294 -5.22 11.03 11.43
C PHE A 294 -3.74 10.91 11.81
N HIS A 295 -2.83 11.55 11.06
CA HIS A 295 -1.41 11.50 11.37
C HIS A 295 -1.08 12.14 12.72
N ARG A 296 -1.79 13.18 13.14
CA ARG A 296 -1.64 13.77 14.48
C ARG A 296 -2.06 12.78 15.58
N VAL A 297 -3.15 12.08 15.38
CA VAL A 297 -3.60 11.04 16.32
C VAL A 297 -2.58 9.90 16.38
N LEU A 298 -2.12 9.43 15.22
CA LEU A 298 -1.15 8.33 15.09
C LEU A 298 0.20 8.64 15.75
N LEU A 299 0.72 9.84 15.53
CA LEU A 299 2.02 10.27 16.05
C LEU A 299 1.93 10.76 17.51
N GLY A 300 0.73 11.09 17.97
CA GLY A 300 0.49 11.54 19.33
C GLY A 300 1.40 12.70 19.74
N ARG A 301 2.10 12.57 20.87
CA ARG A 301 3.04 13.60 21.37
C ARG A 301 4.27 13.82 20.46
N ASN A 302 4.50 12.93 19.51
CA ASN A 302 5.61 13.05 18.56
C ASN A 302 5.13 13.69 17.24
N ALA A 303 3.86 14.08 17.14
CA ALA A 303 3.38 14.80 15.98
C ALA A 303 4.08 16.16 15.90
N PRO A 304 4.64 16.56 14.74
CA PRO A 304 5.15 17.90 14.55
C PRO A 304 4.01 18.91 14.66
N ASP A 305 4.29 20.11 15.17
CA ASP A 305 3.31 21.20 15.30
C ASP A 305 2.71 21.58 13.94
N SER A 306 3.48 21.42 12.86
CA SER A 306 3.03 21.57 11.49
C SER A 306 3.70 20.50 10.60
N LEU A 307 2.93 19.88 9.72
CA LEU A 307 3.49 19.13 8.61
C LEU A 307 3.87 20.13 7.50
N PRO A 308 5.03 19.99 6.82
CA PRO A 308 5.41 20.83 5.69
C PRO A 308 4.32 20.85 4.61
N ALA A 309 3.81 19.70 4.21
CA ALA A 309 2.66 19.56 3.32
C ALA A 309 1.56 18.74 4.00
N ALA A 310 0.33 19.23 3.95
CA ALA A 310 -0.85 18.55 4.51
C ALA A 310 -1.35 17.45 3.57
N TYR A 311 -1.46 17.76 2.29
CA TYR A 311 -1.91 16.89 1.22
C TYR A 311 -0.98 16.97 0.02
N LEU A 312 -1.03 15.95 -0.83
CA LEU A 312 -0.33 15.94 -2.12
C LEU A 312 -1.28 16.45 -3.21
N ASP A 313 -1.05 17.65 -3.72
CA ASP A 313 -1.92 18.24 -4.75
C ASP A 313 -1.94 17.37 -6.02
N GLY A 314 -3.12 16.95 -6.42
CA GLY A 314 -3.36 16.09 -7.57
C GLY A 314 -3.34 14.59 -7.28
N LEU A 315 -3.18 14.20 -6.01
CA LEU A 315 -3.36 12.83 -5.54
C LEU A 315 -3.78 12.83 -4.05
N GLU A 316 -4.80 13.64 -3.73
CA GLU A 316 -5.27 13.85 -2.36
C GLU A 316 -6.09 12.67 -1.83
N SER A 317 -6.65 11.87 -2.75
CA SER A 317 -7.49 10.74 -2.40
C SER A 317 -7.43 9.63 -3.45
N PRO A 318 -7.98 8.44 -3.17
CA PRO A 318 -8.13 7.39 -4.17
C PRO A 318 -8.80 7.82 -5.47
N ALA A 319 -9.67 8.83 -5.43
CA ALA A 319 -10.37 9.34 -6.61
C ALA A 319 -9.46 9.98 -7.67
N ASP A 320 -8.24 10.34 -7.29
CA ASP A 320 -7.27 10.99 -8.16
C ASP A 320 -6.33 10.02 -8.87
N GLY A 321 -6.51 8.71 -8.70
CA GLY A 321 -5.58 7.66 -9.17
C GLY A 321 -5.19 7.75 -10.64
N SER A 322 -6.14 8.06 -11.51
CA SER A 322 -5.88 8.23 -12.95
C SER A 322 -4.90 9.36 -13.28
N ASN A 323 -4.66 10.29 -12.35
CA ASN A 323 -3.71 11.39 -12.53
C ASN A 323 -2.25 10.89 -12.55
N ILE A 324 -1.96 9.73 -11.96
CA ILE A 324 -0.64 9.06 -12.08
C ILE A 324 -0.38 8.72 -13.56
N ILE A 325 -1.36 8.17 -14.25
CA ILE A 325 -1.23 7.80 -15.67
C ILE A 325 -1.01 9.04 -16.53
N ARG A 326 -1.73 10.13 -16.24
CA ARG A 326 -1.50 11.43 -16.89
C ARG A 326 -0.06 11.93 -16.68
N GLY A 327 0.42 11.81 -15.45
CA GLY A 327 1.78 12.18 -15.09
C GLY A 327 2.85 11.38 -15.83
N LEU A 328 2.68 10.06 -15.93
CA LEU A 328 3.61 9.19 -16.67
C LEU A 328 3.62 9.53 -18.17
N ILE A 329 2.44 9.84 -18.75
CA ILE A 329 2.36 10.32 -20.15
C ILE A 329 3.13 11.63 -20.31
N ALA A 330 2.90 12.61 -19.42
CA ALA A 330 3.58 13.91 -19.46
C ALA A 330 5.11 13.80 -19.28
N ARG A 331 5.59 12.77 -18.57
CA ARG A 331 7.03 12.42 -18.43
C ARG A 331 7.59 11.68 -19.64
N GLY A 332 6.77 11.37 -20.65
CA GLY A 332 7.20 10.71 -21.88
C GLY A 332 7.37 9.20 -21.77
N TYR A 333 6.77 8.55 -20.77
CA TYR A 333 6.78 7.10 -20.70
C TYR A 333 6.04 6.48 -21.89
N GLU A 334 6.61 5.42 -22.46
CA GLU A 334 5.97 4.64 -23.53
C GLU A 334 4.78 3.84 -22.98
N ASP A 335 3.78 3.55 -23.83
CA ASP A 335 2.56 2.82 -23.43
C ASP A 335 2.87 1.49 -22.74
N GLY A 336 3.89 0.76 -23.23
CA GLY A 336 4.32 -0.49 -22.61
C GLY A 336 4.84 -0.32 -21.18
N ALA A 337 5.59 0.75 -20.93
CA ALA A 337 6.08 1.07 -19.60
C ALA A 337 4.94 1.50 -18.65
N ILE A 338 4.01 2.32 -19.16
CA ILE A 338 2.83 2.74 -18.42
C ILE A 338 1.97 1.52 -18.02
N ARG A 339 1.73 0.57 -18.93
CA ARG A 339 0.98 -0.66 -18.63
C ARG A 339 1.65 -1.49 -17.54
N LYS A 340 2.96 -1.61 -17.56
CA LYS A 340 3.74 -2.33 -16.54
C LYS A 340 3.56 -1.67 -15.16
N ILE A 341 3.83 -0.38 -15.06
CA ILE A 341 3.71 0.38 -13.81
C ILE A 341 2.26 0.39 -13.30
N ALA A 342 1.29 0.60 -14.19
CA ALA A 342 -0.12 0.69 -13.83
C ALA A 342 -0.65 -0.56 -13.12
N GLY A 343 -0.21 -1.76 -13.55
CA GLY A 343 -0.71 -2.97 -12.91
C GLY A 343 -0.17 -4.28 -13.43
N GLN A 344 0.42 -4.35 -14.64
CA GLN A 344 0.92 -5.62 -15.16
C GLN A 344 1.97 -6.23 -14.23
N ASN A 345 2.92 -5.42 -13.73
CA ASN A 345 3.94 -5.89 -12.79
C ASN A 345 3.31 -6.40 -11.48
N ALA A 346 2.25 -5.76 -11.00
CA ALA A 346 1.53 -6.21 -9.81
C ALA A 346 0.81 -7.54 -10.05
N VAL A 347 0.14 -7.71 -11.21
CA VAL A 347 -0.48 -8.99 -11.59
C VAL A 347 0.58 -10.10 -11.68
N ASP A 348 1.71 -9.83 -12.31
CA ASP A 348 2.79 -10.81 -12.50
C ASP A 348 3.47 -11.17 -11.16
N PHE A 349 3.64 -10.20 -10.27
CA PHE A 349 4.09 -10.43 -8.89
C PHE A 349 3.10 -11.31 -8.12
N LEU A 350 1.83 -10.93 -8.09
CA LEU A 350 0.79 -11.67 -7.38
C LEU A 350 0.64 -13.10 -7.93
N ARG A 351 0.70 -13.31 -9.26
CA ARG A 351 0.64 -14.64 -9.86
C ARG A 351 1.78 -15.55 -9.39
N ARG A 352 2.97 -15.00 -9.17
CA ARG A 352 4.12 -15.77 -8.69
C ARG A 352 4.03 -16.13 -7.21
N VAL A 353 3.29 -15.35 -6.41
CA VAL A 353 3.28 -15.46 -4.95
C VAL A 353 1.98 -16.07 -4.42
N ILE A 354 0.84 -15.61 -4.95
CA ILE A 354 -0.48 -16.05 -4.43
C ILE A 354 -1.29 -16.91 -5.42
N GLY A 355 -0.81 -17.08 -6.64
CA GLY A 355 -1.43 -17.88 -7.71
C GLY A 355 -2.33 -17.12 -8.66
#